data_d2c6613cd8750db2e8aa29e7f81edce2
#
_entry.id   d2c6613cd8750db2e8aa29e7f81edce2
#
_cell.length_a   1.000
_cell.length_b   1.000
_cell.length_c   1.000
_cell.angle_alpha   90.00
_cell.angle_beta   90.00
_cell.angle_gamma   90.00
#
_symmetry.space_group_name_H-M   'P 1'
#
loop_
_entity.id
_entity.type
_entity.pdbx_description
1 polymer ?
#
loop_
_entity_poly.entity_id
_entity_poly.type
_entity_poly.pdbx_seq_one_letter_code
_entity_poly.pdbx_strand_id
1 'polypeptide(L)'
;GGDLMGRLRFPLAILQAVKQACGKDFPVILRFSLKSFIRAERHGILPGESYPELGRDIEEGLQFAKILTEAGYDALNVDAGSYDAWYWAHPPFFQDRGLYLPFAEKVKKVVKVPVLTAGRMGYPQLAADALQEGKCDMVVLGRPLLADPEFVNKMRQGNIQDIRPCLSCHDGCFNRAHSMRLMSCAVNPQCNREKEAAFCKAEHTKSCLVIGGGPAGMEAARILALRGHTVTLVEKEKQLGGMYRWASVPEFKDDGKLLISWYEHQMERLKVCLLYTSDAA
;
A
#
# COMPACT_ATOMS: atom_id res chain seq x y z
N GLY A 1 16.74 12.41 23.83
CA GLY A 1 17.36 13.57 23.23
C GLY A 1 18.87 13.58 23.41
N GLY A 2 19.52 14.64 22.96
CA GLY A 2 20.95 14.81 23.03
C GLY A 2 21.70 14.11 21.90
N ASP A 3 22.83 13.46 22.27
CA ASP A 3 23.66 12.73 21.33
C ASP A 3 23.02 11.45 20.77
N LEU A 4 23.73 10.76 19.91
CA LEU A 4 23.27 9.52 19.27
C LEU A 4 22.87 8.47 20.31
N MET A 5 23.69 8.24 21.35
CA MET A 5 23.40 7.26 22.40
C MET A 5 22.20 7.67 23.26
N GLY A 6 22.07 8.97 23.56
CA GLY A 6 20.90 9.49 24.27
C GLY A 6 19.57 9.27 23.53
N ARG A 7 19.58 9.36 22.20
CA ARG A 7 18.41 9.07 21.36
C ARG A 7 18.13 7.56 21.24
N LEU A 8 19.14 6.70 21.36
CA LEU A 8 18.99 5.24 21.34
C LEU A 8 18.52 4.64 22.68
N ARG A 9 18.63 5.36 23.81
CA ARG A 9 18.27 4.83 25.15
C ARG A 9 16.86 4.22 25.18
N PHE A 10 15.88 4.89 24.57
CA PHE A 10 14.50 4.42 24.62
C PHE A 10 14.27 3.13 23.83
N PRO A 11 14.63 3.03 22.54
CA PRO A 11 14.48 1.78 21.80
C PRO A 11 15.31 0.64 22.41
N LEU A 12 16.49 0.89 22.94
CA LEU A 12 17.29 -0.14 23.61
C LEU A 12 16.64 -0.62 24.91
N ALA A 13 16.07 0.28 25.71
CA ALA A 13 15.32 -0.08 26.91
C ALA A 13 14.08 -0.93 26.60
N ILE A 14 13.34 -0.59 25.52
CA ILE A 14 12.21 -1.40 25.05
C ILE A 14 12.68 -2.80 24.66
N LEU A 15 13.73 -2.93 23.86
CA LEU A 15 14.28 -4.21 23.45
C LEU A 15 14.62 -5.06 24.69
N GLN A 16 15.34 -4.48 25.64
CA GLN A 16 15.72 -5.17 26.87
C GLN A 16 14.50 -5.64 27.67
N ALA A 17 13.50 -4.79 27.84
CA ALA A 17 12.28 -5.14 28.56
C ALA A 17 11.51 -6.28 27.86
N VAL A 18 11.38 -6.24 26.53
CA VAL A 18 10.71 -7.30 25.77
C VAL A 18 11.49 -8.63 25.89
N LYS A 19 12.81 -8.61 25.69
CA LYS A 19 13.64 -9.83 25.80
C LYS A 19 13.65 -10.39 27.22
N GLN A 20 13.56 -9.54 28.24
CA GLN A 20 13.43 -9.98 29.63
C GLN A 20 12.06 -10.60 29.92
N ALA A 21 10.98 -10.05 29.40
CA ALA A 21 9.63 -10.53 29.64
C ALA A 21 9.26 -11.78 28.81
N CYS A 22 9.68 -11.81 27.55
CA CYS A 22 9.27 -12.84 26.58
C CYS A 22 10.35 -13.91 26.31
N GLY A 23 11.55 -13.73 26.87
CA GLY A 23 12.70 -14.58 26.59
C GLY A 23 13.64 -14.01 25.52
N LYS A 24 14.93 -14.39 25.61
CA LYS A 24 15.98 -13.88 24.72
C LYS A 24 15.75 -14.23 23.25
N ASP A 25 15.10 -15.36 22.97
CA ASP A 25 14.85 -15.86 21.63
C ASP A 25 13.56 -15.33 21.00
N PHE A 26 12.77 -14.53 21.76
CA PHE A 26 11.56 -13.89 21.22
C PHE A 26 11.94 -12.84 20.15
N PRO A 27 11.44 -12.95 18.89
CA PRO A 27 11.86 -12.07 17.82
C PRO A 27 11.30 -10.64 18.01
N VAL A 28 12.18 -9.65 17.91
CA VAL A 28 11.83 -8.23 18.02
C VAL A 28 12.26 -7.48 16.77
N ILE A 29 11.28 -6.98 16.04
CA ILE A 29 11.49 -6.19 14.82
C ILE A 29 11.28 -4.72 15.14
N LEU A 30 12.22 -3.87 14.75
CA LEU A 30 12.07 -2.42 14.88
C LEU A 30 11.73 -1.79 13.53
N ARG A 31 10.65 -0.99 13.49
CA ARG A 31 10.43 -0.05 12.40
C ARG A 31 11.02 1.29 12.75
N PHE A 32 11.84 1.83 11.85
CA PHE A 32 12.46 3.13 12.03
C PHE A 32 12.70 3.84 10.68
N SER A 33 12.65 5.16 10.73
CA SER A 33 12.98 5.99 9.58
C SER A 33 14.47 6.18 9.48
N LEU A 34 15.07 5.82 8.33
CA LEU A 34 16.49 6.02 8.11
C LEU A 34 16.86 7.50 8.03
N LYS A 35 15.98 8.34 7.46
CA LYS A 35 16.15 9.78 7.33
C LYS A 35 14.86 10.51 7.72
N SER A 36 14.98 11.59 8.47
CA SER A 36 13.83 12.34 9.01
C SER A 36 13.22 13.34 8.05
N PHE A 37 14.02 13.94 7.18
CA PHE A 37 13.62 15.00 6.23
C PHE A 37 13.04 16.24 6.90
N ILE A 38 13.73 16.77 7.93
CA ILE A 38 13.31 17.92 8.72
C ILE A 38 14.31 19.08 8.55
N ARG A 39 13.84 20.25 8.09
CA ARG A 39 14.64 21.47 8.00
C ARG A 39 14.42 22.45 9.14
N ALA A 40 13.28 22.38 9.80
CA ALA A 40 12.92 23.18 10.98
C ALA A 40 11.82 22.45 11.76
N GLU A 41 11.53 22.90 12.98
CA GLU A 41 10.40 22.38 13.73
C GLU A 41 9.11 22.49 12.91
N ARG A 42 8.38 21.37 12.75
CA ARG A 42 7.16 21.24 11.96
C ARG A 42 7.31 21.56 10.46
N HIS A 43 8.54 21.58 9.95
CA HIS A 43 8.82 21.84 8.55
C HIS A 43 9.62 20.67 7.95
N GLY A 44 8.90 19.82 7.25
CA GLY A 44 9.49 18.80 6.37
C GLY A 44 10.05 19.44 5.10
N ILE A 45 10.64 18.61 4.27
CA ILE A 45 11.33 19.00 3.04
C ILE A 45 10.69 18.32 1.86
N LEU A 46 10.61 19.04 0.75
CA LEU A 46 10.18 18.53 -0.53
C LEU A 46 11.38 18.07 -1.39
N PRO A 47 11.17 17.20 -2.37
CA PRO A 47 12.21 16.81 -3.31
C PRO A 47 12.86 18.02 -4.00
N GLY A 48 14.19 17.97 -4.15
CA GLY A 48 14.97 19.03 -4.80
C GLY A 48 15.34 20.21 -3.90
N GLU A 49 14.81 20.30 -2.68
CA GLU A 49 15.24 21.34 -1.73
C GLU A 49 16.59 20.99 -1.11
N SER A 50 17.52 21.97 -1.06
CA SER A 50 18.78 21.87 -0.34
C SER A 50 18.63 22.48 1.07
N TYR A 51 19.06 21.75 2.09
CA TYR A 51 18.90 22.15 3.48
C TYR A 51 19.83 21.39 4.43
N PRO A 52 20.18 21.94 5.58
CA PRO A 52 20.75 21.17 6.68
C PRO A 52 19.68 20.29 7.33
N GLU A 53 19.90 18.98 7.42
CA GLU A 53 18.98 18.06 8.12
C GLU A 53 19.06 18.32 9.62
N LEU A 54 17.96 18.74 10.26
CA LEU A 54 17.87 18.91 11.70
C LEU A 54 17.48 17.63 12.44
N GLY A 55 16.86 16.69 11.73
CA GLY A 55 16.56 15.37 12.26
C GLY A 55 17.71 14.40 12.04
N ARG A 56 17.37 13.15 11.84
CA ARG A 56 18.33 12.11 11.47
C ARG A 56 18.64 12.18 10.00
N ASP A 57 19.90 12.32 9.66
CA ASP A 57 20.41 12.11 8.30
C ASP A 57 20.67 10.62 8.03
N ILE A 58 21.11 10.30 6.81
CA ILE A 58 21.38 8.91 6.41
C ILE A 58 22.54 8.32 7.19
N GLU A 59 23.60 9.09 7.42
CA GLU A 59 24.83 8.62 8.09
C GLU A 59 24.53 8.22 9.54
N GLU A 60 23.83 9.09 10.28
CA GLU A 60 23.38 8.78 11.62
C GLU A 60 22.39 7.59 11.61
N GLY A 61 21.46 7.55 10.64
CA GLY A 61 20.52 6.44 10.50
C GLY A 61 21.21 5.08 10.31
N LEU A 62 22.29 5.03 9.55
CA LEU A 62 23.09 3.82 9.37
C LEU A 62 23.83 3.42 10.65
N GLN A 63 24.33 4.40 11.44
CA GLN A 63 24.91 4.13 12.76
C GLN A 63 23.86 3.58 13.73
N PHE A 64 22.65 4.14 13.73
CA PHE A 64 21.50 3.62 14.50
C PHE A 64 21.23 2.15 14.14
N ALA A 65 21.14 1.84 12.84
CA ALA A 65 20.86 0.49 12.39
C ALA A 65 21.89 -0.53 12.93
N LYS A 66 23.18 -0.20 12.89
CA LYS A 66 24.25 -1.06 13.42
C LYS A 66 24.08 -1.29 14.93
N ILE A 67 23.99 -0.21 15.70
CA ILE A 67 23.89 -0.30 17.17
C ILE A 67 22.64 -1.09 17.60
N LEU A 68 21.50 -0.85 16.95
CA LEU A 68 20.25 -1.53 17.28
C LEU A 68 20.34 -3.03 17.00
N THR A 69 20.94 -3.44 15.88
CA THR A 69 21.08 -4.85 15.54
C THR A 69 22.14 -5.55 16.39
N GLU A 70 23.25 -4.88 16.73
CA GLU A 70 24.25 -5.36 17.67
C GLU A 70 23.67 -5.53 19.08
N ALA A 71 22.72 -4.70 19.47
CA ALA A 71 22.01 -4.82 20.74
C ALA A 71 20.99 -5.96 20.80
N GLY A 72 20.61 -6.56 19.65
CA GLY A 72 19.76 -7.76 19.59
C GLY A 72 18.36 -7.55 18.96
N TYR A 73 18.13 -6.50 18.20
CA TYR A 73 16.99 -6.47 17.29
C TYR A 73 17.18 -7.51 16.19
N ASP A 74 16.17 -8.34 15.97
CA ASP A 74 16.24 -9.48 15.06
C ASP A 74 15.97 -9.12 13.60
N ALA A 75 15.32 -7.99 13.34
CA ALA A 75 15.12 -7.44 12.01
C ALA A 75 14.82 -5.94 12.07
N LEU A 76 15.01 -5.24 10.94
CA LEU A 76 14.71 -3.83 10.80
C LEU A 76 13.70 -3.58 9.67
N ASN A 77 12.59 -2.88 9.97
CA ASN A 77 11.65 -2.40 8.97
C ASN A 77 11.96 -0.92 8.66
N VAL A 78 12.55 -0.68 7.51
CA VAL A 78 13.12 0.62 7.13
C VAL A 78 12.11 1.44 6.34
N ASP A 79 11.89 2.68 6.78
CA ASP A 79 11.16 3.71 6.06
C ASP A 79 11.89 5.05 6.07
N ALA A 80 11.21 6.14 5.75
CA ALA A 80 11.75 7.50 5.78
C ALA A 80 10.65 8.51 6.12
N GLY A 81 11.08 9.69 6.58
CA GLY A 81 10.18 10.76 6.99
C GLY A 81 9.84 10.73 8.48
N SER A 82 9.03 11.69 8.88
CA SER A 82 8.55 11.87 10.24
C SER A 82 7.17 12.53 10.21
N TYR A 83 6.57 12.77 11.37
CA TYR A 83 5.33 13.56 11.47
C TYR A 83 5.47 15.01 10.97
N ASP A 84 6.68 15.57 11.00
CA ASP A 84 6.95 16.90 10.45
C ASP A 84 7.24 16.85 8.93
N ALA A 85 7.48 15.67 8.38
CA ALA A 85 7.80 15.42 6.98
C ALA A 85 6.81 14.44 6.33
N TRP A 86 5.53 14.75 6.40
CA TRP A 86 4.43 13.91 5.91
C TRP A 86 4.57 13.50 4.45
N TYR A 87 5.15 14.35 3.62
CA TYR A 87 5.43 14.03 2.23
C TYR A 87 6.18 12.69 2.10
N TRP A 88 7.16 12.44 2.96
CA TRP A 88 7.98 11.23 2.93
C TRP A 88 7.39 10.07 3.73
N ALA A 89 6.73 10.36 4.85
CA ALA A 89 6.26 9.33 5.77
C ALA A 89 5.13 8.45 5.22
N HIS A 90 4.32 8.98 4.33
CA HIS A 90 3.16 8.30 3.77
C HIS A 90 3.04 8.54 2.25
N PRO A 91 3.80 7.79 1.41
CA PRO A 91 3.87 8.06 -0.01
C PRO A 91 2.51 7.92 -0.71
N PRO A 92 1.96 9.02 -1.26
CA PRO A 92 0.75 9.02 -2.06
C PRO A 92 1.02 8.61 -3.53
N PHE A 93 -0.03 8.62 -4.36
CA PHE A 93 0.03 8.18 -5.76
C PHE A 93 1.02 8.95 -6.63
N PHE A 94 1.35 10.19 -6.31
CA PHE A 94 2.28 11.04 -7.09
C PHE A 94 3.75 10.84 -6.71
N GLN A 95 4.07 9.97 -5.75
CA GLN A 95 5.44 9.60 -5.41
C GLN A 95 5.83 8.26 -6.06
N ASP A 96 7.13 8.00 -6.10
CA ASP A 96 7.69 6.79 -6.71
C ASP A 96 7.18 5.52 -6.04
N ARG A 97 6.98 4.50 -6.86
CA ARG A 97 6.75 3.12 -6.40
C ARG A 97 8.03 2.60 -5.74
N GLY A 98 7.90 1.95 -4.60
CA GLY A 98 9.07 1.47 -3.86
C GLY A 98 9.92 2.58 -3.23
N LEU A 99 9.31 3.71 -2.85
CA LEU A 99 9.99 4.93 -2.37
C LEU A 99 11.09 4.65 -1.33
N TYR A 100 10.91 3.64 -0.48
CA TYR A 100 11.88 3.36 0.59
C TYR A 100 12.92 2.30 0.24
N LEU A 101 12.85 1.68 -0.95
CA LEU A 101 13.83 0.68 -1.37
C LEU A 101 15.27 1.18 -1.32
N PRO A 102 15.61 2.41 -1.79
CA PRO A 102 16.98 2.91 -1.71
C PRO A 102 17.49 3.08 -0.27
N PHE A 103 16.60 3.30 0.69
CA PHE A 103 16.95 3.39 2.11
C PHE A 103 17.18 2.00 2.71
N ALA A 104 16.30 1.05 2.40
CA ALA A 104 16.45 -0.34 2.83
C ALA A 104 17.75 -0.96 2.30
N GLU A 105 18.08 -0.74 1.02
CA GLU A 105 19.33 -1.21 0.41
C GLU A 105 20.57 -0.66 1.12
N LYS A 106 20.56 0.62 1.53
CA LYS A 106 21.68 1.19 2.31
C LYS A 106 21.82 0.52 3.68
N VAL A 107 20.72 0.28 4.39
CA VAL A 107 20.71 -0.40 5.68
C VAL A 107 21.22 -1.84 5.53
N LYS A 108 20.74 -2.55 4.51
CA LYS A 108 21.14 -3.94 4.25
C LYS A 108 22.64 -4.11 4.03
N LYS A 109 23.34 -3.09 3.52
CA LYS A 109 24.81 -3.12 3.35
C LYS A 109 25.58 -3.04 4.67
N VAL A 110 24.95 -2.62 5.76
CA VAL A 110 25.62 -2.36 7.04
C VAL A 110 25.15 -3.23 8.20
N VAL A 111 24.07 -4.01 8.03
CA VAL A 111 23.56 -4.94 9.04
C VAL A 111 23.55 -6.38 8.52
N LYS A 112 23.49 -7.36 9.44
CA LYS A 112 23.45 -8.79 9.11
C LYS A 112 22.05 -9.40 9.31
N VAL A 113 21.15 -8.69 9.97
CA VAL A 113 19.77 -9.13 10.20
C VAL A 113 18.90 -8.84 8.98
N PRO A 114 17.76 -9.53 8.83
CA PRO A 114 16.80 -9.22 7.76
C PRO A 114 16.34 -7.76 7.77
N VAL A 115 16.26 -7.19 6.57
CA VAL A 115 15.77 -5.82 6.34
C VAL A 115 14.44 -5.87 5.59
N LEU A 116 13.41 -5.29 6.20
CA LEU A 116 12.07 -5.17 5.65
C LEU A 116 11.88 -3.74 5.14
N THR A 117 11.02 -3.57 4.13
CA THR A 117 10.66 -2.23 3.66
C THR A 117 9.23 -2.15 3.15
N ALA A 118 8.66 -0.96 3.26
CA ALA A 118 7.32 -0.60 2.76
C ALA A 118 7.45 0.48 1.66
N GLY A 119 6.44 1.33 1.50
CA GLY A 119 6.48 2.51 0.64
C GLY A 119 6.06 2.23 -0.81
N ARG A 120 4.74 2.11 -1.06
CA ARG A 120 4.19 1.79 -2.38
C ARG A 120 4.73 0.49 -2.99
N MET A 121 4.84 -0.57 -2.18
CA MET A 121 5.31 -1.90 -2.58
C MET A 121 4.19 -2.84 -3.06
N GLY A 122 2.97 -2.33 -3.27
CA GLY A 122 1.81 -3.12 -3.72
C GLY A 122 1.79 -3.48 -5.20
N TYR A 123 2.95 -3.61 -5.82
CA TYR A 123 3.14 -3.99 -7.23
C TYR A 123 3.92 -5.31 -7.24
N PRO A 124 3.28 -6.44 -7.59
CA PRO A 124 3.87 -7.76 -7.47
C PRO A 124 5.25 -7.90 -8.11
N GLN A 125 5.43 -7.38 -9.33
CA GLN A 125 6.71 -7.45 -10.03
C GLN A 125 7.79 -6.64 -9.32
N LEU A 126 7.50 -5.40 -8.91
CA LEU A 126 8.43 -4.57 -8.15
C LEU A 126 8.87 -5.25 -6.85
N ALA A 127 7.93 -5.89 -6.15
CA ALA A 127 8.23 -6.61 -4.92
C ALA A 127 9.14 -7.83 -5.18
N ALA A 128 8.88 -8.59 -6.23
CA ALA A 128 9.71 -9.72 -6.64
C ALA A 128 11.12 -9.28 -7.04
N ASP A 129 11.23 -8.24 -7.88
CA ASP A 129 12.51 -7.70 -8.33
C ASP A 129 13.35 -7.18 -7.14
N ALA A 130 12.73 -6.48 -6.20
CA ALA A 130 13.41 -5.97 -5.01
C ALA A 130 14.02 -7.08 -4.14
N LEU A 131 13.32 -8.21 -4.01
CA LEU A 131 13.82 -9.39 -3.30
C LEU A 131 14.92 -10.09 -4.08
N GLN A 132 14.73 -10.29 -5.38
CA GLN A 132 15.69 -10.96 -6.26
C GLN A 132 17.01 -10.19 -6.38
N GLU A 133 16.94 -8.87 -6.47
CA GLU A 133 18.09 -7.96 -6.52
C GLU A 133 18.76 -7.78 -5.13
N GLY A 134 18.19 -8.33 -4.08
CA GLY A 134 18.73 -8.23 -2.74
C GLY A 134 18.62 -6.84 -2.11
N LYS A 135 17.70 -5.99 -2.57
CA LYS A 135 17.47 -4.65 -2.01
C LYS A 135 16.81 -4.67 -0.63
N CYS A 136 16.04 -5.72 -0.36
CA CYS A 136 15.46 -6.02 0.96
C CYS A 136 15.30 -7.54 1.10
N ASP A 137 14.98 -8.01 2.31
CA ASP A 137 14.74 -9.44 2.58
C ASP A 137 13.24 -9.75 2.63
N MET A 138 12.42 -8.76 2.99
CA MET A 138 10.96 -8.89 3.06
C MET A 138 10.27 -7.59 2.63
N VAL A 139 9.08 -7.74 2.04
CA VAL A 139 8.22 -6.62 1.65
C VAL A 139 7.09 -6.46 2.65
N VAL A 140 6.85 -5.23 3.08
CA VAL A 140 5.77 -4.89 4.01
C VAL A 140 4.63 -4.23 3.26
N LEU A 141 3.43 -4.82 3.34
CA LEU A 141 2.22 -4.35 2.70
C LEU A 141 1.24 -3.81 3.76
N GLY A 142 0.84 -2.56 3.65
CA GLY A 142 -0.23 -1.97 4.46
C GLY A 142 -1.47 -1.71 3.61
N ARG A 143 -1.51 -0.57 2.93
CA ARG A 143 -2.65 -0.14 2.08
C ARG A 143 -3.05 -1.13 0.99
N PRO A 144 -2.13 -1.87 0.33
CA PRO A 144 -2.52 -2.93 -0.61
C PRO A 144 -3.42 -3.99 0.01
N LEU A 145 -3.21 -4.37 1.28
CA LEU A 145 -4.06 -5.33 1.98
C LEU A 145 -5.43 -4.77 2.37
N LEU A 146 -5.58 -3.45 2.47
CA LEU A 146 -6.90 -2.81 2.60
C LEU A 146 -7.68 -2.85 1.28
N ALA A 147 -6.98 -2.68 0.16
CA ALA A 147 -7.57 -2.78 -1.17
C ALA A 147 -7.92 -4.24 -1.53
N ASP A 148 -7.04 -5.17 -1.19
CA ASP A 148 -7.21 -6.61 -1.43
C ASP A 148 -6.64 -7.44 -0.27
N PRO A 149 -7.46 -7.91 0.67
CA PRO A 149 -6.99 -8.77 1.77
C PRO A 149 -6.34 -10.08 1.28
N GLU A 150 -6.75 -10.58 0.11
CA GLU A 150 -6.24 -11.81 -0.50
C GLU A 150 -4.98 -11.60 -1.36
N PHE A 151 -4.39 -10.43 -1.32
CA PHE A 151 -3.23 -10.05 -2.14
C PHE A 151 -2.14 -11.14 -2.15
N VAL A 152 -1.67 -11.55 -0.96
CA VAL A 152 -0.59 -12.54 -0.82
C VAL A 152 -1.03 -13.93 -1.29
N ASN A 153 -2.26 -14.33 -0.99
CA ASN A 153 -2.80 -15.63 -1.44
C ASN A 153 -2.91 -15.69 -2.97
N LYS A 154 -3.38 -14.62 -3.59
CA LYS A 154 -3.44 -14.50 -5.06
C LYS A 154 -2.05 -14.55 -5.70
N MET A 155 -1.06 -13.86 -5.11
CA MET A 155 0.33 -13.97 -5.56
C MET A 155 0.86 -15.40 -5.49
N ARG A 156 0.64 -16.09 -4.38
CA ARG A 156 1.09 -17.50 -4.20
C ARG A 156 0.46 -18.46 -5.21
N GLN A 157 -0.75 -18.16 -5.67
CA GLN A 157 -1.50 -18.96 -6.67
C GLN A 157 -1.18 -18.54 -8.11
N GLY A 158 -0.37 -17.50 -8.34
CA GLY A 158 -0.10 -16.96 -9.67
C GLY A 158 -1.22 -16.08 -10.25
N ASN A 159 -2.28 -15.81 -9.47
CA ASN A 159 -3.47 -15.05 -9.89
C ASN A 159 -3.23 -13.52 -9.76
N ILE A 160 -2.17 -13.03 -10.36
CA ILE A 160 -1.74 -11.63 -10.23
C ILE A 160 -2.80 -10.65 -10.74
N GLN A 161 -3.47 -10.98 -11.86
CA GLN A 161 -4.50 -10.15 -12.47
C GLN A 161 -5.77 -10.01 -11.60
N ASP A 162 -5.98 -10.92 -10.66
CA ASP A 162 -7.09 -10.87 -9.72
C ASP A 162 -6.84 -9.93 -8.53
N ILE A 163 -5.61 -9.45 -8.35
CA ILE A 163 -5.26 -8.54 -7.26
C ILE A 163 -5.85 -7.16 -7.52
N ARG A 164 -6.75 -6.70 -6.64
CA ARG A 164 -7.30 -5.35 -6.70
C ARG A 164 -6.22 -4.32 -6.31
N PRO A 165 -5.86 -3.39 -7.20
CA PRO A 165 -4.78 -2.46 -6.92
C PRO A 165 -5.17 -1.41 -5.86
N CYS A 166 -4.21 -1.06 -5.00
CA CYS A 166 -4.30 0.13 -4.16
C CYS A 166 -3.93 1.35 -4.98
N LEU A 167 -4.78 2.38 -4.98
CA LEU A 167 -4.55 3.63 -5.73
C LEU A 167 -3.58 4.60 -5.02
N SER A 168 -3.08 4.27 -3.84
CA SER A 168 -2.27 5.18 -3.02
C SER A 168 -2.91 6.57 -2.82
N CYS A 169 -4.25 6.65 -2.89
CA CYS A 169 -5.01 7.90 -2.86
C CYS A 169 -5.15 8.49 -1.45
N HIS A 170 -4.93 7.72 -0.40
CA HIS A 170 -5.13 8.07 1.02
C HIS A 170 -6.57 8.40 1.44
N ASP A 171 -7.51 8.45 0.51
CA ASP A 171 -8.83 9.03 0.71
C ASP A 171 -9.67 8.26 1.74
N GLY A 172 -9.89 6.97 1.51
CA GLY A 172 -10.69 6.12 2.41
C GLY A 172 -9.95 5.65 3.67
N CYS A 173 -8.64 5.48 3.60
CA CYS A 173 -7.84 4.95 4.70
C CYS A 173 -7.24 6.08 5.57
N PHE A 174 -6.13 6.65 5.13
CA PHE A 174 -5.35 7.59 5.91
C PHE A 174 -6.12 8.87 6.27
N ASN A 175 -6.78 9.50 5.30
CA ASN A 175 -7.52 10.74 5.52
C ASN A 175 -8.67 10.56 6.52
N ARG A 176 -9.41 9.45 6.41
CA ARG A 176 -10.49 9.15 7.38
C ARG A 176 -9.94 8.86 8.77
N ALA A 177 -8.89 8.05 8.89
CA ALA A 177 -8.25 7.76 10.17
C ALA A 177 -7.70 9.04 10.83
N HIS A 178 -7.05 9.91 10.05
CA HIS A 178 -6.56 11.20 10.54
C HIS A 178 -7.68 12.15 10.99
N SER A 179 -8.85 12.03 10.36
CA SER A 179 -10.07 12.76 10.75
C SER A 179 -10.88 12.06 11.84
N MET A 180 -10.32 11.08 12.55
CA MET A 180 -10.98 10.29 13.61
C MET A 180 -12.27 9.60 13.14
N ARG A 181 -12.33 9.20 11.87
CA ARG A 181 -13.44 8.45 11.28
C ARG A 181 -13.05 6.99 11.05
N LEU A 182 -14.03 6.11 10.99
CA LEU A 182 -13.81 4.72 10.62
C LEU A 182 -13.14 4.64 9.24
N MET A 183 -12.05 3.90 9.18
CA MET A 183 -11.30 3.67 7.96
C MET A 183 -12.14 2.92 6.93
N SER A 184 -11.92 3.23 5.66
CA SER A 184 -12.50 2.53 4.51
C SER A 184 -11.46 2.48 3.38
N CYS A 185 -11.83 1.94 2.23
CA CYS A 185 -10.98 1.98 1.04
C CYS A 185 -11.78 2.48 -0.16
N ALA A 186 -11.16 3.34 -0.98
CA ALA A 186 -11.81 3.89 -2.17
C ALA A 186 -12.13 2.83 -3.23
N VAL A 187 -11.40 1.71 -3.23
CA VAL A 187 -11.56 0.63 -4.22
C VAL A 187 -12.13 -0.66 -3.63
N ASN A 188 -12.16 -0.79 -2.31
CA ASN A 188 -12.70 -1.98 -1.64
C ASN A 188 -13.87 -1.59 -0.73
N PRO A 189 -15.12 -1.75 -1.18
CA PRO A 189 -16.29 -1.38 -0.39
C PRO A 189 -16.49 -2.22 0.88
N GLN A 190 -15.83 -3.38 0.99
CA GLN A 190 -15.88 -4.24 2.18
C GLN A 190 -14.88 -3.82 3.26
N CYS A 191 -13.89 -2.98 2.94
CA CYS A 191 -12.84 -2.60 3.88
C CYS A 191 -13.43 -2.03 5.17
N ASN A 192 -13.09 -2.66 6.31
CA ASN A 192 -13.61 -2.37 7.65
C ASN A 192 -15.13 -2.56 7.81
N ARG A 193 -15.74 -3.31 6.89
CA ARG A 193 -17.15 -3.69 6.89
C ARG A 193 -17.35 -5.14 6.41
N GLU A 194 -16.34 -5.97 6.61
CA GLU A 194 -16.26 -7.31 6.03
C GLU A 194 -17.46 -8.19 6.40
N LYS A 195 -17.93 -8.08 7.65
CA LYS A 195 -19.10 -8.82 8.14
C LYS A 195 -20.41 -8.28 7.57
N GLU A 196 -20.57 -6.94 7.56
CA GLU A 196 -21.81 -6.28 7.10
C GLU A 196 -21.97 -6.36 5.58
N ALA A 197 -20.84 -6.21 4.85
CA ALA A 197 -20.79 -6.24 3.40
C ALA A 197 -20.35 -7.59 2.82
N ALA A 198 -20.48 -8.67 3.60
CA ALA A 198 -20.16 -10.02 3.13
C ALA A 198 -21.04 -10.41 1.95
N PHE A 199 -20.41 -10.97 0.91
CA PHE A 199 -21.15 -11.44 -0.26
C PHE A 199 -21.73 -12.82 0.00
N CYS A 200 -23.05 -12.93 -0.08
CA CYS A 200 -23.74 -14.20 -0.10
C CYS A 200 -24.36 -14.46 -1.48
N LYS A 201 -24.42 -15.72 -1.86
CA LYS A 201 -25.15 -16.12 -3.07
C LYS A 201 -26.63 -15.73 -2.92
N ALA A 202 -27.23 -15.27 -4.02
CA ALA A 202 -28.65 -15.00 -4.02
C ALA A 202 -29.46 -16.30 -3.95
N GLU A 203 -30.55 -16.31 -3.21
CA GLU A 203 -31.48 -17.44 -3.15
C GLU A 203 -32.07 -17.72 -4.53
N HIS A 204 -32.40 -16.66 -5.26
CA HIS A 204 -32.92 -16.74 -6.61
C HIS A 204 -32.05 -15.91 -7.57
N THR A 205 -31.56 -16.55 -8.62
CA THR A 205 -30.82 -15.87 -9.67
C THR A 205 -31.78 -15.04 -10.55
N LYS A 206 -31.28 -13.87 -10.99
CA LYS A 206 -32.02 -12.93 -11.84
C LYS A 206 -31.17 -12.52 -13.01
N SER A 207 -31.80 -12.06 -14.09
CA SER A 207 -31.13 -11.29 -15.13
C SER A 207 -31.10 -9.82 -14.71
N CYS A 208 -29.91 -9.25 -14.63
CA CYS A 208 -29.68 -7.89 -14.17
C CYS A 208 -29.05 -7.05 -15.28
N LEU A 209 -29.60 -5.87 -15.51
CA LEU A 209 -29.06 -4.87 -16.42
C LEU A 209 -28.35 -3.79 -15.60
N VAL A 210 -27.11 -3.50 -15.95
CA VAL A 210 -26.34 -2.38 -15.37
C VAL A 210 -26.07 -1.38 -16.50
N ILE A 211 -26.41 -0.12 -16.28
CA ILE A 211 -26.23 0.95 -17.27
C ILE A 211 -25.04 1.81 -16.84
N GLY A 212 -24.03 1.92 -17.71
CA GLY A 212 -22.81 2.68 -17.51
C GLY A 212 -21.64 1.85 -17.00
N GLY A 213 -20.56 1.80 -17.79
CA GLY A 213 -19.32 1.05 -17.52
C GLY A 213 -18.25 1.83 -16.75
N GLY A 214 -18.65 2.85 -15.97
CA GLY A 214 -17.75 3.50 -15.02
C GLY A 214 -17.47 2.62 -13.79
N PRO A 215 -16.57 3.05 -12.86
CA PRO A 215 -16.19 2.24 -11.68
C PRO A 215 -17.39 1.76 -10.84
N ALA A 216 -18.41 2.58 -10.68
CA ALA A 216 -19.61 2.22 -9.93
C ALA A 216 -20.42 1.10 -10.61
N GLY A 217 -20.61 1.20 -11.94
CA GLY A 217 -21.32 0.17 -12.71
C GLY A 217 -20.54 -1.13 -12.78
N MET A 218 -19.22 -1.06 -13.00
CA MET A 218 -18.36 -2.24 -13.02
C MET A 218 -18.35 -2.95 -11.65
N GLU A 219 -18.30 -2.20 -10.54
CA GLU A 219 -18.38 -2.84 -9.21
C GLU A 219 -19.76 -3.43 -8.95
N ALA A 220 -20.85 -2.75 -9.34
CA ALA A 220 -22.20 -3.30 -9.24
C ALA A 220 -22.36 -4.59 -10.06
N ALA A 221 -21.88 -4.60 -11.31
CA ALA A 221 -21.92 -5.78 -12.17
C ALA A 221 -21.10 -6.94 -11.57
N ARG A 222 -19.89 -6.65 -11.05
CA ARG A 222 -19.04 -7.61 -10.36
C ARG A 222 -19.74 -8.25 -9.17
N ILE A 223 -20.36 -7.45 -8.31
CA ILE A 223 -21.06 -7.94 -7.11
C ILE A 223 -22.27 -8.79 -7.50
N LEU A 224 -23.06 -8.33 -8.45
CA LEU A 224 -24.22 -9.09 -8.93
C LEU A 224 -23.80 -10.44 -9.48
N ALA A 225 -22.75 -10.50 -10.31
CA ALA A 225 -22.22 -11.73 -10.87
C ALA A 225 -21.65 -12.66 -9.77
N LEU A 226 -20.91 -12.13 -8.79
CA LEU A 226 -20.44 -12.90 -7.63
C LEU A 226 -21.60 -13.48 -6.82
N ARG A 227 -22.72 -12.79 -6.74
CA ARG A 227 -23.93 -13.30 -6.09
C ARG A 227 -24.69 -14.36 -6.92
N GLY A 228 -24.28 -14.60 -8.17
CA GLY A 228 -24.83 -15.64 -9.04
C GLY A 228 -25.87 -15.15 -10.04
N HIS A 229 -26.09 -13.85 -10.17
CA HIS A 229 -26.99 -13.30 -11.19
C HIS A 229 -26.35 -13.35 -12.58
N THR A 230 -27.18 -13.42 -13.61
CA THR A 230 -26.78 -13.19 -15.00
C THR A 230 -26.75 -11.68 -15.23
N VAL A 231 -25.59 -11.14 -15.60
CA VAL A 231 -25.40 -9.68 -15.65
C VAL A 231 -25.07 -9.23 -17.06
N THR A 232 -25.79 -8.21 -17.55
CA THR A 232 -25.46 -7.45 -18.75
C THR A 232 -25.10 -6.02 -18.32
N LEU A 233 -23.91 -5.56 -18.73
CA LEU A 233 -23.46 -4.18 -18.52
C LEU A 233 -23.46 -3.47 -19.87
N VAL A 234 -24.14 -2.35 -19.94
CA VAL A 234 -24.27 -1.52 -21.15
C VAL A 234 -23.44 -0.26 -20.99
N GLU A 235 -22.61 0.04 -21.98
CA GLU A 235 -21.76 1.22 -22.01
C GLU A 235 -21.88 1.93 -23.38
N LYS A 236 -22.04 3.26 -23.37
CA LYS A 236 -22.13 4.05 -24.60
C LYS A 236 -20.79 4.30 -25.27
N GLU A 237 -19.71 4.33 -24.50
CA GLU A 237 -18.37 4.50 -25.02
C GLU A 237 -17.79 3.15 -25.46
N LYS A 238 -16.81 3.18 -26.36
CA LYS A 238 -16.13 1.96 -26.85
C LYS A 238 -15.27 1.24 -25.83
N GLN A 239 -15.14 1.79 -24.62
CA GLN A 239 -14.25 1.29 -23.57
C GLN A 239 -14.88 1.53 -22.20
N LEU A 240 -14.59 0.62 -21.26
CA LEU A 240 -14.97 0.77 -19.86
C LEU A 240 -14.16 1.86 -19.14
N GLY A 241 -14.56 2.21 -17.92
CA GLY A 241 -13.88 3.14 -17.03
C GLY A 241 -14.54 4.52 -16.92
N GLY A 242 -15.44 4.90 -17.85
CA GLY A 242 -16.15 6.17 -17.81
C GLY A 242 -15.23 7.38 -17.63
N MET A 243 -15.67 8.35 -16.83
CA MET A 243 -14.87 9.56 -16.52
C MET A 243 -13.56 9.25 -15.77
N TYR A 244 -13.47 8.11 -15.09
CA TYR A 244 -12.26 7.74 -14.36
C TYR A 244 -11.07 7.46 -15.31
N ARG A 245 -11.34 7.04 -16.54
CA ARG A 245 -10.32 6.92 -17.59
C ARG A 245 -9.58 8.22 -17.83
N TRP A 246 -10.34 9.31 -17.98
CA TRP A 246 -9.79 10.65 -18.19
C TRP A 246 -9.02 11.16 -16.96
N ALA A 247 -9.54 10.88 -15.77
CA ALA A 247 -8.86 11.20 -14.52
C ALA A 247 -7.52 10.45 -14.34
N SER A 248 -7.33 9.34 -15.05
CA SER A 248 -6.13 8.48 -15.00
C SER A 248 -5.12 8.76 -16.11
N VAL A 249 -5.35 9.79 -16.96
CA VAL A 249 -4.43 10.16 -18.05
C VAL A 249 -3.07 10.67 -17.54
N PRO A 250 -3.01 11.53 -16.49
CA PRO A 250 -1.72 11.98 -15.97
C PRO A 250 -0.85 10.81 -15.50
N GLU A 251 0.44 10.82 -15.84
CA GLU A 251 1.39 9.74 -15.51
C GLU A 251 1.43 9.42 -14.02
N PHE A 252 1.40 10.43 -13.16
CA PHE A 252 1.38 10.24 -11.71
C PHE A 252 0.08 9.60 -11.17
N LYS A 253 -0.92 9.35 -12.02
CA LYS A 253 -2.18 8.64 -11.70
C LYS A 253 -2.30 7.27 -12.37
N ASP A 254 -1.20 6.67 -12.77
CA ASP A 254 -1.17 5.35 -13.43
C ASP A 254 -1.89 4.24 -12.68
N ASP A 255 -1.95 4.32 -11.35
CA ASP A 255 -2.69 3.37 -10.53
C ASP A 255 -4.18 3.31 -10.91
N GLY A 256 -4.73 4.39 -11.46
CA GLY A 256 -6.10 4.42 -11.99
C GLY A 256 -6.30 3.53 -13.22
N LYS A 257 -5.30 3.47 -14.11
CA LYS A 257 -5.31 2.57 -15.28
C LYS A 257 -5.30 1.11 -14.83
N LEU A 258 -4.49 0.79 -13.80
CA LEU A 258 -4.46 -0.56 -13.22
C LEU A 258 -5.83 -0.98 -12.65
N LEU A 259 -6.55 -0.06 -12.02
CA LEU A 259 -7.90 -0.33 -11.50
C LEU A 259 -8.89 -0.62 -12.63
N ILE A 260 -8.85 0.14 -13.72
CA ILE A 260 -9.72 -0.10 -14.88
C ILE A 260 -9.42 -1.48 -15.47
N SER A 261 -8.15 -1.80 -15.74
CA SER A 261 -7.74 -3.12 -16.25
C SER A 261 -8.15 -4.26 -15.32
N TRP A 262 -8.06 -4.03 -14.00
CA TRP A 262 -8.55 -5.02 -13.03
C TRP A 262 -10.06 -5.24 -13.16
N TYR A 263 -10.86 -4.18 -13.32
CA TYR A 263 -12.29 -4.32 -13.52
C TYR A 263 -12.62 -5.03 -14.85
N GLU A 264 -11.93 -4.70 -15.94
CA GLU A 264 -12.09 -5.37 -17.23
C GLU A 264 -11.84 -6.86 -17.09
N HIS A 265 -10.73 -7.25 -16.45
CA HIS A 265 -10.44 -8.65 -16.13
C HIS A 265 -11.53 -9.29 -15.26
N GLN A 266 -12.09 -8.58 -14.26
CA GLN A 266 -13.18 -9.10 -13.45
C GLN A 266 -14.48 -9.30 -14.26
N MET A 267 -14.80 -8.42 -15.20
CA MET A 267 -15.97 -8.59 -16.09
C MET A 267 -15.82 -9.85 -16.92
N GLU A 268 -14.66 -10.06 -17.53
CA GLU A 268 -14.35 -11.25 -18.32
C GLU A 268 -14.43 -12.52 -17.45
N ARG A 269 -13.70 -12.55 -16.33
CA ARG A 269 -13.64 -13.71 -15.41
C ARG A 269 -15.02 -14.13 -14.90
N LEU A 270 -15.87 -13.15 -14.61
CA LEU A 270 -17.23 -13.38 -14.10
C LEU A 270 -18.28 -13.55 -15.20
N LYS A 271 -17.86 -13.54 -16.47
CA LYS A 271 -18.72 -13.71 -17.64
C LYS A 271 -19.85 -12.68 -17.70
N VAL A 272 -19.56 -11.42 -17.31
CA VAL A 272 -20.50 -10.32 -17.49
C VAL A 272 -20.63 -10.03 -18.98
N CYS A 273 -21.86 -10.00 -19.48
CA CYS A 273 -22.13 -9.62 -20.86
C CYS A 273 -21.91 -8.12 -21.04
N LEU A 274 -21.00 -7.74 -21.93
CA LEU A 274 -20.71 -6.33 -22.23
C LEU A 274 -21.39 -5.94 -23.56
N LEU A 275 -22.24 -4.93 -23.50
CA LEU A 275 -22.88 -4.35 -24.70
C LEU A 275 -22.43 -2.90 -24.86
N TYR A 276 -21.75 -2.63 -25.97
CA TYR A 276 -21.36 -1.28 -26.34
C TYR A 276 -22.36 -0.71 -27.34
N THR A 277 -23.09 0.33 -26.98
CA THR A 277 -24.12 0.93 -27.82
C THR A 277 -24.23 2.42 -27.62
N SER A 278 -24.40 3.15 -28.73
CA SER A 278 -24.63 4.60 -28.72
C SER A 278 -25.95 5.01 -28.05
N ASP A 279 -26.88 4.09 -27.88
CA ASP A 279 -28.24 4.33 -27.40
C ASP A 279 -28.40 3.96 -25.90
N ALA A 280 -27.32 3.71 -25.20
CA ALA A 280 -27.31 3.36 -23.78
C ALA A 280 -27.38 4.58 -22.83
N ALA A 281 -28.02 5.68 -23.22
CA ALA A 281 -28.19 6.88 -22.41
C ALA A 281 -29.59 6.99 -21.86
#